data_87577e5ebc2a747e694328337f8664e7
#
_entry.id   87577e5ebc2a747e694328337f8664e7
#
_cell.length_a   1.000
_cell.length_b   1.000
_cell.length_c   1.000
_cell.angle_alpha   90.00
_cell.angle_beta   90.00
_cell.angle_gamma   90.00
#
_symmetry.space_group_name_H-M   'P 1'
#
loop_
_entity.id
_entity.type
_entity.pdbx_description
1 polymer ?
#
loop_
_entity_poly.entity_id
_entity_poly.type
_entity_poly.pdbx_seq_one_letter_code
_entity_poly.pdbx_strand_id
1 'polypeptide(L)'
;MNHYRLNNGVEIPVLGFGTWKAANGEEAYQAVLAALKAGYRHIDTAAIYQNEESVGRAIKDSGLAREDLFITTKLWNTHHTYEDVQAALKESLEKLGLDYVDLYLIHWPNPKPLRENDAWKQRNAEVWRAMEDMLAAGKVRAIGISNFLPHHLEALLGTARVIPAVNQIRLAPGVYQSEAIAASRKHGILLEAWGPFGQGELFQNEQVKEMATKYGKTVAQLALAWSLQEGFLPLPKSVTPERIASNLNCFDFELTADDMELLRHLPVEAGAPDPDTKDF
;
A
#
# COMPACT_ATOMS: atom_id res chain seq x y z
N MET A 1 -6.11 2.71 -17.40
CA MET A 1 -5.39 3.32 -16.25
C MET A 1 -3.91 3.21 -16.55
N ASN A 2 -3.11 4.23 -16.21
CA ASN A 2 -1.65 4.18 -16.38
C ASN A 2 -1.04 3.17 -15.40
N HIS A 3 0.18 2.68 -15.70
CA HIS A 3 0.91 1.71 -14.89
C HIS A 3 2.31 2.22 -14.57
N TYR A 4 2.79 1.90 -13.38
CA TYR A 4 4.22 1.90 -13.07
C TYR A 4 4.81 0.53 -13.42
N ARG A 5 6.09 0.52 -13.80
CA ARG A 5 6.85 -0.71 -13.99
C ARG A 5 7.73 -0.96 -12.78
N LEU A 6 7.49 -2.04 -12.06
CA LEU A 6 8.30 -2.48 -10.93
C LEU A 6 9.70 -2.91 -11.37
N ASN A 7 10.65 -2.95 -10.44
CA ASN A 7 12.04 -3.33 -10.71
C ASN A 7 12.21 -4.77 -11.22
N ASN A 8 11.22 -5.63 -11.01
CA ASN A 8 11.16 -6.99 -11.55
C ASN A 8 10.40 -7.09 -12.90
N GLY A 9 9.98 -5.96 -13.46
CA GLY A 9 9.30 -5.87 -14.74
C GLY A 9 7.78 -6.03 -14.71
N VAL A 10 7.18 -6.35 -13.56
CA VAL A 10 5.72 -6.44 -13.41
C VAL A 10 5.12 -5.03 -13.48
N GLU A 11 4.00 -4.89 -14.18
CA GLU A 11 3.25 -3.63 -14.25
C GLU A 11 2.19 -3.57 -13.15
N ILE A 12 2.12 -2.42 -12.46
CA ILE A 12 1.16 -2.13 -11.39
C ILE A 12 0.37 -0.86 -11.71
N PRO A 13 -0.97 -0.83 -11.58
CA PRO A 13 -1.76 0.38 -11.78
C PRO A 13 -1.30 1.51 -10.86
N VAL A 14 -1.19 2.75 -11.38
CA VAL A 14 -0.66 3.90 -10.63
C VAL A 14 -1.53 4.34 -9.44
N LEU A 15 -2.75 3.82 -9.33
CA LEU A 15 -3.71 4.08 -8.25
C LEU A 15 -4.33 2.74 -7.82
N GLY A 16 -4.27 2.44 -6.52
CA GLY A 16 -4.93 1.27 -5.94
C GLY A 16 -6.11 1.65 -5.05
N PHE A 17 -6.84 0.65 -4.60
CA PHE A 17 -7.95 0.79 -3.67
C PHE A 17 -7.63 0.06 -2.36
N GLY A 18 -7.51 0.80 -1.26
CA GLY A 18 -7.22 0.25 0.06
C GLY A 18 -8.47 -0.26 0.76
N THR A 19 -8.33 -1.33 1.55
CA THR A 19 -9.44 -1.96 2.28
C THR A 19 -9.31 -1.85 3.81
N TRP A 20 -8.27 -1.22 4.34
CA TRP A 20 -8.09 -1.07 5.78
C TRP A 20 -9.29 -0.35 6.43
N LYS A 21 -9.80 -0.90 7.55
CA LYS A 21 -11.01 -0.41 8.24
C LYS A 21 -12.31 -0.53 7.41
N ALA A 22 -12.36 -1.28 6.34
CA ALA A 22 -13.62 -1.76 5.79
C ALA A 22 -14.00 -3.03 6.56
N ALA A 23 -15.16 -3.02 7.21
CA ALA A 23 -15.61 -4.15 8.01
C ALA A 23 -15.85 -5.40 7.13
N ASN A 24 -15.40 -6.57 7.61
CA ASN A 24 -15.66 -7.82 6.91
C ASN A 24 -17.17 -8.03 6.71
N GLY A 25 -17.53 -8.72 5.65
CA GLY A 25 -18.92 -8.93 5.25
C GLY A 25 -19.34 -7.93 4.17
N GLU A 26 -20.55 -7.39 4.29
CA GLU A 26 -21.17 -6.62 3.21
C GLU A 26 -20.47 -5.29 2.94
N GLU A 27 -19.94 -4.61 3.97
CA GLU A 27 -19.26 -3.32 3.78
C GLU A 27 -18.02 -3.45 2.90
N ALA A 28 -17.09 -4.34 3.23
CA ALA A 28 -15.87 -4.55 2.45
C ALA A 28 -16.21 -5.10 1.05
N TYR A 29 -17.17 -6.02 0.96
CA TYR A 29 -17.64 -6.57 -0.30
C TYR A 29 -18.18 -5.48 -1.24
N GLN A 30 -19.12 -4.66 -0.79
CA GLN A 30 -19.72 -3.61 -1.61
C GLN A 30 -18.70 -2.53 -1.99
N ALA A 31 -17.81 -2.16 -1.07
CA ALA A 31 -16.77 -1.17 -1.34
C ALA A 31 -15.81 -1.63 -2.45
N VAL A 32 -15.33 -2.88 -2.38
CA VAL A 32 -14.43 -3.45 -3.40
C VAL A 32 -15.16 -3.63 -4.73
N LEU A 33 -16.41 -4.13 -4.71
CA LEU A 33 -17.21 -4.29 -5.92
C LEU A 33 -17.47 -2.93 -6.60
N ALA A 34 -17.77 -1.89 -5.82
CA ALA A 34 -17.94 -0.52 -6.34
C ALA A 34 -16.62 0.02 -6.93
N ALA A 35 -15.48 -0.24 -6.30
CA ALA A 35 -14.17 0.16 -6.81
C ALA A 35 -13.87 -0.52 -8.16
N LEU A 36 -14.08 -1.83 -8.27
CA LEU A 36 -13.87 -2.58 -9.51
C LEU A 36 -14.80 -2.10 -10.63
N LYS A 37 -16.08 -1.85 -10.32
CA LYS A 37 -17.07 -1.28 -11.27
C LYS A 37 -16.70 0.14 -11.70
N ALA A 38 -16.14 0.95 -10.81
CA ALA A 38 -15.69 2.30 -11.12
C ALA A 38 -14.43 2.33 -12.01
N GLY A 39 -13.68 1.23 -12.08
CA GLY A 39 -12.49 1.12 -12.94
C GLY A 39 -11.18 0.90 -12.21
N TYR A 40 -11.17 0.77 -10.87
CA TYR A 40 -9.97 0.31 -10.16
C TYR A 40 -9.59 -1.10 -10.63
N ARG A 41 -8.30 -1.35 -10.71
CA ARG A 41 -7.74 -2.66 -11.08
C ARG A 41 -6.71 -3.16 -10.07
N HIS A 42 -6.32 -2.33 -9.11
CA HIS A 42 -5.45 -2.69 -8.00
C HIS A 42 -6.25 -2.62 -6.69
N ILE A 43 -6.32 -3.75 -5.96
CA ILE A 43 -6.95 -3.87 -4.64
C ILE A 43 -5.88 -4.24 -3.61
N ASP A 44 -5.75 -3.42 -2.57
CA ASP A 44 -4.83 -3.62 -1.46
C ASP A 44 -5.58 -4.06 -0.20
N THR A 45 -5.27 -5.25 0.29
CA THR A 45 -5.74 -5.80 1.56
C THR A 45 -4.60 -6.30 2.42
N ALA A 46 -4.88 -6.96 3.53
CA ALA A 46 -3.91 -7.62 4.41
C ALA A 46 -4.62 -8.66 5.29
N ALA A 47 -3.90 -9.71 5.67
CA ALA A 47 -4.41 -10.76 6.57
C ALA A 47 -5.01 -10.19 7.87
N ILE A 48 -4.33 -9.20 8.49
CA ILE A 48 -4.78 -8.56 9.74
C ILE A 48 -6.07 -7.74 9.60
N TYR A 49 -6.46 -7.33 8.38
CA TYR A 49 -7.70 -6.58 8.17
C TYR A 49 -8.93 -7.47 8.33
N GLN A 50 -8.74 -8.80 8.30
CA GLN A 50 -9.79 -9.81 8.47
C GLN A 50 -10.95 -9.69 7.46
N ASN A 51 -10.68 -9.11 6.29
CA ASN A 51 -11.69 -8.88 5.25
C ASN A 51 -11.33 -9.54 3.90
N GLU A 52 -10.30 -10.38 3.85
CA GLU A 52 -9.84 -11.04 2.62
C GLU A 52 -10.96 -11.88 1.95
N GLU A 53 -11.81 -12.55 2.71
CA GLU A 53 -12.96 -13.31 2.17
C GLU A 53 -13.96 -12.41 1.44
N SER A 54 -14.25 -11.23 1.99
CA SER A 54 -15.14 -10.25 1.37
C SER A 54 -14.52 -9.66 0.10
N VAL A 55 -13.20 -9.41 0.13
CA VAL A 55 -12.43 -8.96 -1.05
C VAL A 55 -12.47 -10.03 -2.14
N GLY A 56 -12.19 -11.30 -1.81
CA GLY A 56 -12.23 -12.42 -2.75
C GLY A 56 -13.60 -12.62 -3.38
N ARG A 57 -14.68 -12.54 -2.58
CA ARG A 57 -16.05 -12.59 -3.07
C ARG A 57 -16.35 -11.46 -4.07
N ALA A 58 -15.93 -10.23 -3.76
CA ALA A 58 -16.13 -9.08 -4.64
C ALA A 58 -15.34 -9.21 -5.96
N ILE A 59 -14.10 -9.73 -5.90
CA ILE A 59 -13.29 -10.02 -7.09
C ILE A 59 -14.04 -11.02 -7.98
N LYS A 60 -14.47 -12.14 -7.42
CA LYS A 60 -15.23 -13.17 -8.16
C LYS A 60 -16.48 -12.62 -8.79
N ASP A 61 -17.29 -11.87 -8.05
CA ASP A 61 -18.58 -11.35 -8.50
C ASP A 61 -18.46 -10.14 -9.43
N SER A 62 -17.26 -9.54 -9.55
CA SER A 62 -16.98 -8.46 -10.51
C SER A 62 -17.05 -8.93 -11.96
N GLY A 63 -16.82 -10.21 -12.20
CA GLY A 63 -16.76 -10.79 -13.55
C GLY A 63 -15.51 -10.39 -14.35
N LEU A 64 -14.55 -9.67 -13.73
CA LEU A 64 -13.29 -9.30 -14.38
C LEU A 64 -12.35 -10.51 -14.45
N ALA A 65 -11.55 -10.59 -15.51
CA ALA A 65 -10.53 -11.63 -15.62
C ALA A 65 -9.43 -11.40 -14.55
N ARG A 66 -8.90 -12.49 -14.00
CA ARG A 66 -7.89 -12.42 -12.91
C ARG A 66 -6.63 -11.67 -13.35
N GLU A 67 -6.23 -11.84 -14.58
CA GLU A 67 -5.07 -11.18 -15.19
C GLU A 67 -5.23 -9.67 -15.39
N ASP A 68 -6.46 -9.16 -15.40
CA ASP A 68 -6.76 -7.73 -15.44
C ASP A 68 -6.67 -7.06 -14.07
N LEU A 69 -6.49 -7.84 -13.01
CA LEU A 69 -6.46 -7.37 -11.64
C LEU A 69 -5.06 -7.47 -11.04
N PHE A 70 -4.73 -6.50 -10.21
CA PHE A 70 -3.55 -6.49 -9.37
C PHE A 70 -3.98 -6.56 -7.90
N ILE A 71 -3.67 -7.67 -7.23
CA ILE A 71 -4.12 -7.94 -5.85
C ILE A 71 -2.91 -7.98 -4.92
N THR A 72 -2.96 -7.13 -3.89
CA THR A 72 -1.94 -7.06 -2.83
C THR A 72 -2.51 -7.58 -1.53
N THR A 73 -1.77 -8.45 -0.84
CA THR A 73 -1.99 -8.76 0.57
C THR A 73 -0.67 -8.75 1.35
N LYS A 74 -0.73 -8.88 2.69
CA LYS A 74 0.42 -8.63 3.56
C LYS A 74 0.53 -9.68 4.65
N LEU A 75 1.76 -10.11 4.91
CA LEU A 75 2.13 -10.98 6.03
C LEU A 75 2.04 -10.21 7.35
N TRP A 76 1.25 -10.73 8.29
CA TRP A 76 1.15 -10.08 9.59
C TRP A 76 2.34 -10.38 10.52
N ASN A 77 2.49 -9.55 11.54
CA ASN A 77 3.63 -9.50 12.46
C ASN A 77 3.81 -10.76 13.33
N THR A 78 2.80 -11.60 13.46
CA THR A 78 2.86 -12.85 14.25
C THR A 78 3.60 -13.98 13.55
N HIS A 79 3.93 -13.82 12.28
CA HIS A 79 4.62 -14.83 11.47
C HIS A 79 6.10 -14.51 11.40
N HIS A 80 6.94 -15.44 11.88
CA HIS A 80 8.35 -15.19 12.12
C HIS A 80 9.28 -16.17 11.39
N THR A 81 8.79 -17.35 11.05
CA THR A 81 9.57 -18.41 10.44
C THR A 81 9.25 -18.60 8.96
N TYR A 82 10.10 -19.33 8.27
CA TYR A 82 9.91 -19.69 6.86
C TYR A 82 8.59 -20.44 6.65
N GLU A 83 8.28 -21.40 7.52
CA GLU A 83 7.05 -22.21 7.46
C GLU A 83 5.80 -21.38 7.74
N ASP A 84 5.88 -20.43 8.68
CA ASP A 84 4.78 -19.52 8.99
C ASP A 84 4.37 -18.70 7.75
N VAL A 85 5.34 -18.22 6.98
CA VAL A 85 5.09 -17.40 5.79
C VAL A 85 4.36 -18.20 4.71
N GLN A 86 4.75 -19.47 4.51
CA GLN A 86 4.08 -20.36 3.56
C GLN A 86 2.63 -20.64 3.99
N ALA A 87 2.42 -20.93 5.26
CA ALA A 87 1.08 -21.18 5.81
C ALA A 87 0.20 -19.93 5.71
N ALA A 88 0.74 -18.75 6.05
CA ALA A 88 0.01 -17.49 5.99
C ALA A 88 -0.41 -17.11 4.56
N LEU A 89 0.49 -17.25 3.57
CA LEU A 89 0.13 -16.99 2.18
C LEU A 89 -0.94 -17.98 1.69
N LYS A 90 -0.81 -19.26 2.03
CA LYS A 90 -1.82 -20.26 1.67
C LYS A 90 -3.20 -19.89 2.23
N GLU A 91 -3.27 -19.49 3.50
CA GLU A 91 -4.51 -19.05 4.15
C GLU A 91 -5.09 -17.81 3.46
N SER A 92 -4.26 -16.80 3.14
CA SER A 92 -4.69 -15.61 2.40
C SER A 92 -5.25 -15.96 1.02
N LEU A 93 -4.57 -16.85 0.27
CA LEU A 93 -5.05 -17.31 -1.03
C LEU A 93 -6.38 -18.05 -0.95
N GLU A 94 -6.57 -18.91 0.07
CA GLU A 94 -7.84 -19.61 0.32
C GLU A 94 -8.98 -18.62 0.62
N LYS A 95 -8.75 -17.62 1.49
CA LYS A 95 -9.73 -16.58 1.81
C LYS A 95 -10.07 -15.70 0.59
N LEU A 96 -9.06 -15.32 -0.19
CA LEU A 96 -9.25 -14.54 -1.41
C LEU A 96 -9.87 -15.36 -2.54
N GLY A 97 -9.82 -16.70 -2.48
CA GLY A 97 -10.25 -17.59 -3.56
C GLY A 97 -9.38 -17.47 -4.80
N LEU A 98 -8.06 -17.28 -4.63
CA LEU A 98 -7.09 -17.05 -5.69
C LEU A 98 -5.98 -18.08 -5.67
N ASP A 99 -5.38 -18.35 -6.85
CA ASP A 99 -4.23 -19.25 -6.99
C ASP A 99 -2.88 -18.54 -6.75
N TYR A 100 -2.86 -17.20 -6.93
CA TYR A 100 -1.71 -16.31 -6.71
C TYR A 100 -2.17 -14.91 -6.33
N VAL A 101 -1.26 -14.12 -5.73
CA VAL A 101 -1.40 -12.66 -5.59
C VAL A 101 -0.33 -11.94 -6.41
N ASP A 102 -0.60 -10.68 -6.77
CA ASP A 102 0.35 -9.89 -7.58
C ASP A 102 1.46 -9.31 -6.73
N LEU A 103 1.16 -8.92 -5.50
CA LEU A 103 2.15 -8.36 -4.57
C LEU A 103 1.91 -8.90 -3.16
N TYR A 104 2.99 -9.38 -2.53
CA TYR A 104 2.97 -9.83 -1.14
C TYR A 104 3.98 -9.03 -0.33
N LEU A 105 3.54 -8.41 0.78
CA LEU A 105 4.35 -7.49 1.57
C LEU A 105 4.62 -8.03 2.98
N ILE A 106 5.84 -7.80 3.51
CA ILE A 106 6.05 -7.77 4.97
C ILE A 106 5.34 -6.53 5.50
N HIS A 107 4.38 -6.68 6.42
CA HIS A 107 3.52 -5.56 6.85
C HIS A 107 4.26 -4.54 7.72
N TRP A 108 5.11 -5.00 8.65
CA TRP A 108 5.95 -4.17 9.52
C TRP A 108 7.30 -4.81 9.75
N PRO A 109 8.40 -4.01 9.80
CA PRO A 109 9.75 -4.56 9.94
C PRO A 109 10.08 -5.04 11.34
N ASN A 110 9.58 -4.33 12.38
CA ASN A 110 10.08 -4.46 13.75
C ASN A 110 8.94 -4.59 14.78
N PRO A 111 8.22 -5.74 14.80
CA PRO A 111 7.17 -5.97 15.78
C PRO A 111 7.74 -6.04 17.20
N LYS A 112 6.97 -5.55 18.17
CA LYS A 112 7.37 -5.41 19.58
C LYS A 112 8.10 -6.63 20.17
N PRO A 113 7.65 -7.87 19.95
CA PRO A 113 8.34 -9.05 20.51
C PRO A 113 9.77 -9.29 19.99
N LEU A 114 10.16 -8.65 18.88
CA LEU A 114 11.43 -8.87 18.20
C LEU A 114 12.40 -7.67 18.29
N ARG A 115 12.08 -6.67 19.10
CA ARG A 115 12.94 -5.47 19.26
C ARG A 115 14.19 -5.74 20.06
N GLU A 116 14.11 -6.66 21.03
CA GLU A 116 15.26 -7.03 21.84
C GLU A 116 16.36 -7.69 21.00
N ASN A 117 17.61 -7.25 21.19
CA ASN A 117 18.79 -7.79 20.50
C ASN A 117 18.67 -7.78 18.96
N ASP A 118 17.88 -6.86 18.40
CA ASP A 118 17.69 -6.74 16.96
C ASP A 118 17.15 -8.04 16.28
N ALA A 119 16.39 -8.86 17.00
CA ALA A 119 15.88 -10.13 16.49
C ALA A 119 15.05 -9.98 15.22
N TRP A 120 14.47 -8.78 14.99
CA TRP A 120 13.75 -8.44 13.77
C TRP A 120 14.62 -8.57 12.50
N LYS A 121 15.94 -8.37 12.59
CA LYS A 121 16.85 -8.52 11.43
C LYS A 121 16.87 -9.96 10.93
N GLN A 122 17.04 -10.91 11.85
CA GLN A 122 17.01 -12.34 11.51
C GLN A 122 15.62 -12.77 11.01
N ARG A 123 14.56 -12.32 11.69
CA ARG A 123 13.18 -12.59 11.26
C ARG A 123 12.94 -12.10 9.83
N ASN A 124 13.28 -10.85 9.53
CA ASN A 124 13.05 -10.31 8.19
C ASN A 124 13.85 -11.04 7.12
N ALA A 125 15.10 -11.44 7.39
CA ALA A 125 15.90 -12.24 6.47
C ALA A 125 15.27 -13.62 6.20
N GLU A 126 14.76 -14.29 7.23
CA GLU A 126 14.11 -15.60 7.10
C GLU A 126 12.77 -15.50 6.35
N VAL A 127 11.93 -14.54 6.74
CA VAL A 127 10.66 -14.25 6.07
C VAL A 127 10.89 -13.89 4.60
N TRP A 128 11.89 -13.03 4.32
CA TRP A 128 12.18 -12.63 2.95
C TRP A 128 12.61 -13.79 2.07
N ARG A 129 13.46 -14.69 2.59
CA ARG A 129 13.86 -15.91 1.89
C ARG A 129 12.65 -16.78 1.52
N ALA A 130 11.68 -16.93 2.44
CA ALA A 130 10.44 -17.64 2.13
C ALA A 130 9.64 -16.95 1.01
N MET A 131 9.55 -15.62 1.05
CA MET A 131 8.85 -14.84 0.01
C MET A 131 9.55 -14.94 -1.35
N GLU A 132 10.90 -14.96 -1.39
CA GLU A 132 11.68 -15.20 -2.61
C GLU A 132 11.39 -16.57 -3.23
N ASP A 133 11.26 -17.59 -2.41
CA ASP A 133 10.95 -18.96 -2.89
C ASP A 133 9.48 -19.06 -3.39
N MET A 134 8.54 -18.31 -2.78
CA MET A 134 7.16 -18.18 -3.28
C MET A 134 7.10 -17.42 -4.61
N LEU A 135 7.94 -16.39 -4.78
CA LEU A 135 8.09 -15.69 -6.05
C LEU A 135 8.59 -16.65 -7.14
N ALA A 136 9.63 -17.42 -6.85
CA ALA A 136 10.16 -18.43 -7.76
C ALA A 136 9.14 -19.53 -8.09
N ALA A 137 8.27 -19.90 -7.16
CA ALA A 137 7.19 -20.86 -7.35
C ALA A 137 5.95 -20.28 -8.06
N GLY A 138 5.94 -18.99 -8.40
CA GLY A 138 4.81 -18.32 -9.07
C GLY A 138 3.57 -18.13 -8.20
N LYS A 139 3.69 -18.24 -6.88
CA LYS A 139 2.59 -17.98 -5.94
C LYS A 139 2.36 -16.50 -5.69
N VAL A 140 3.37 -15.70 -5.97
CA VAL A 140 3.32 -14.23 -5.97
C VAL A 140 4.06 -13.71 -7.21
N ARG A 141 3.64 -12.58 -7.79
CA ARG A 141 4.29 -11.98 -8.97
C ARG A 141 5.35 -10.95 -8.60
N ALA A 142 5.21 -10.34 -7.44
CA ALA A 142 6.16 -9.40 -6.85
C ALA A 142 6.16 -9.54 -5.32
N ILE A 143 7.29 -9.24 -4.70
CA ILE A 143 7.44 -9.20 -3.25
C ILE A 143 7.93 -7.81 -2.83
N GLY A 144 7.48 -7.36 -1.66
CA GLY A 144 7.81 -6.04 -1.17
C GLY A 144 7.71 -5.95 0.35
N ILE A 145 7.85 -4.74 0.82
CA ILE A 145 7.92 -4.38 2.23
C ILE A 145 6.94 -3.26 2.53
N SER A 146 6.58 -3.10 3.80
CA SER A 146 5.77 -1.98 4.25
C SER A 146 6.32 -1.41 5.55
N ASN A 147 6.32 -0.08 5.68
CA ASN A 147 6.80 0.67 6.84
C ASN A 147 8.29 0.48 7.16
N PHE A 148 9.12 0.12 6.18
CA PHE A 148 10.56 0.00 6.35
C PHE A 148 11.23 1.37 6.30
N LEU A 149 11.94 1.72 7.36
CA LEU A 149 12.87 2.85 7.42
C LEU A 149 14.23 2.47 6.80
N PRO A 150 15.14 3.43 6.54
CA PRO A 150 16.42 3.15 5.89
C PRO A 150 17.22 2.01 6.51
N HIS A 151 17.36 1.98 7.85
CA HIS A 151 18.10 0.93 8.55
C HIS A 151 17.46 -0.46 8.44
N HIS A 152 16.12 -0.54 8.37
CA HIS A 152 15.41 -1.80 8.12
C HIS A 152 15.69 -2.31 6.70
N LEU A 153 15.63 -1.40 5.72
CA LEU A 153 15.90 -1.72 4.33
C LEU A 153 17.34 -2.17 4.12
N GLU A 154 18.32 -1.46 4.70
CA GLU A 154 19.74 -1.82 4.62
C GLU A 154 20.01 -3.20 5.22
N ALA A 155 19.43 -3.49 6.38
CA ALA A 155 19.57 -4.80 7.01
C ALA A 155 19.00 -5.93 6.14
N LEU A 156 17.83 -5.71 5.53
CA LEU A 156 17.21 -6.68 4.61
C LEU A 156 18.07 -6.89 3.37
N LEU A 157 18.52 -5.83 2.72
CA LEU A 157 19.32 -5.88 1.49
C LEU A 157 20.67 -6.57 1.70
N GLY A 158 21.20 -6.59 2.94
CA GLY A 158 22.40 -7.34 3.29
C GLY A 158 22.28 -8.86 3.13
N THR A 159 21.05 -9.40 3.04
CA THR A 159 20.77 -10.84 2.95
C THR A 159 19.87 -11.21 1.77
N ALA A 160 19.15 -10.25 1.19
CA ALA A 160 18.19 -10.46 0.12
C ALA A 160 18.88 -10.82 -1.21
N ARG A 161 18.32 -11.81 -1.92
CA ARG A 161 18.67 -12.15 -3.32
C ARG A 161 17.85 -11.33 -4.31
N VAL A 162 16.64 -10.95 -3.92
CA VAL A 162 15.70 -10.14 -4.70
C VAL A 162 15.48 -8.81 -4.00
N ILE A 163 15.64 -7.70 -4.72
CA ILE A 163 15.36 -6.37 -4.20
C ILE A 163 13.83 -6.22 -4.06
N PRO A 164 13.32 -5.68 -2.93
CA PRO A 164 11.90 -5.38 -2.80
C PRO A 164 11.37 -4.56 -3.98
N ALA A 165 10.23 -4.95 -4.53
CA ALA A 165 9.62 -4.20 -5.63
C ALA A 165 8.92 -2.92 -5.15
N VAL A 166 8.38 -2.95 -3.92
CA VAL A 166 7.57 -1.90 -3.32
C VAL A 166 7.99 -1.69 -1.86
N ASN A 167 7.98 -0.45 -1.39
CA ASN A 167 7.89 -0.08 0.01
C ASN A 167 6.61 0.73 0.24
N GLN A 168 5.62 0.14 0.88
CA GLN A 168 4.34 0.77 1.18
C GLN A 168 4.43 1.50 2.52
N ILE A 169 4.52 2.83 2.51
CA ILE A 169 4.68 3.66 3.71
C ILE A 169 3.59 4.74 3.81
N ARG A 170 3.42 5.34 4.98
CA ARG A 170 2.48 6.46 5.14
C ARG A 170 2.99 7.69 4.40
N LEU A 171 2.29 8.10 3.35
CA LEU A 171 2.60 9.32 2.59
C LEU A 171 1.30 10.08 2.31
N ALA A 172 1.29 11.36 2.64
CA ALA A 172 0.19 12.27 2.40
C ALA A 172 0.74 13.71 2.38
N PRO A 173 0.02 14.69 1.88
CA PRO A 173 0.34 16.09 2.16
C PRO A 173 0.64 16.30 3.64
N GLY A 174 1.81 16.91 3.95
CA GLY A 174 2.30 17.06 5.33
C GLY A 174 2.96 15.84 5.97
N VAL A 175 2.87 14.67 5.36
CA VAL A 175 3.55 13.43 5.83
C VAL A 175 4.52 12.96 4.75
N TYR A 176 5.72 13.53 4.75
CA TYR A 176 6.75 13.27 3.76
C TYR A 176 8.00 12.67 4.42
N GLN A 177 8.16 11.37 4.29
CA GLN A 177 9.26 10.61 4.92
C GLN A 177 10.51 10.63 4.04
N SER A 178 11.21 11.77 3.99
CA SER A 178 12.29 12.04 3.03
C SER A 178 13.39 10.97 3.00
N GLU A 179 13.82 10.48 4.18
CA GLU A 179 14.87 9.47 4.28
C GLU A 179 14.42 8.09 3.74
N ALA A 180 13.20 7.66 4.08
CA ALA A 180 12.65 6.40 3.59
C ALA A 180 12.37 6.46 2.07
N ILE A 181 11.92 7.62 1.57
CA ILE A 181 11.73 7.89 0.13
C ILE A 181 13.09 7.79 -0.59
N ALA A 182 14.11 8.50 -0.10
CA ALA A 182 15.43 8.51 -0.73
C ALA A 182 16.07 7.11 -0.74
N ALA A 183 15.98 6.38 0.39
CA ALA A 183 16.50 5.02 0.49
C ALA A 183 15.80 4.06 -0.48
N SER A 184 14.46 4.12 -0.58
CA SER A 184 13.69 3.27 -1.50
C SER A 184 14.02 3.59 -2.96
N ARG A 185 14.03 4.87 -3.34
CA ARG A 185 14.34 5.32 -4.72
C ARG A 185 15.75 4.94 -5.17
N LYS A 186 16.74 4.99 -4.26
CA LYS A 186 18.13 4.58 -4.53
C LYS A 186 18.23 3.15 -5.06
N HIS A 187 17.31 2.27 -4.65
CA HIS A 187 17.28 0.85 -5.04
C HIS A 187 16.21 0.53 -6.08
N GLY A 188 15.56 1.54 -6.69
CA GLY A 188 14.50 1.34 -7.68
C GLY A 188 13.23 0.72 -7.09
N ILE A 189 12.99 0.92 -5.80
CA ILE A 189 11.81 0.43 -5.08
C ILE A 189 10.69 1.45 -5.22
N LEU A 190 9.53 1.03 -5.74
CA LEU A 190 8.35 1.88 -5.85
C LEU A 190 7.78 2.19 -4.47
N LEU A 191 7.36 3.44 -4.27
CA LEU A 191 6.70 3.87 -3.06
C LEU A 191 5.18 3.83 -3.22
N GLU A 192 4.50 3.01 -2.41
CA GLU A 192 3.05 3.07 -2.26
C GLU A 192 2.69 3.92 -1.03
N ALA A 193 1.68 4.79 -1.21
CA ALA A 193 1.23 5.73 -0.20
C ALA A 193 -0.05 5.22 0.50
N TRP A 194 0.09 4.60 1.67
CA TRP A 194 -1.08 4.32 2.47
C TRP A 194 -1.51 5.55 3.28
N GLY A 195 -2.82 5.69 3.49
CA GLY A 195 -3.41 6.82 4.21
C GLY A 195 -3.23 8.17 3.50
N PRO A 196 -3.44 8.27 2.16
CA PRO A 196 -3.14 9.46 1.37
C PRO A 196 -3.95 10.70 1.78
N PHE A 197 -4.96 10.54 2.62
CA PHE A 197 -5.80 11.62 3.15
C PHE A 197 -5.46 12.03 4.59
N GLY A 198 -4.27 11.65 5.12
CA GLY A 198 -3.89 11.97 6.49
C GLY A 198 -4.84 11.41 7.54
N GLN A 199 -5.49 10.26 7.26
CA GLN A 199 -6.56 9.66 8.09
C GLN A 199 -7.78 10.58 8.34
N GLY A 200 -8.01 11.53 7.43
CA GLY A 200 -9.13 12.45 7.49
C GLY A 200 -8.78 13.87 7.91
N GLU A 201 -7.57 14.12 8.41
CA GLU A 201 -7.09 15.42 8.86
C GLU A 201 -7.12 16.47 7.73
N LEU A 202 -6.71 16.08 6.51
CA LEU A 202 -6.70 16.99 5.35
C LEU A 202 -8.06 17.60 5.03
N PHE A 203 -9.16 16.88 5.33
CA PHE A 203 -10.52 17.38 5.08
C PHE A 203 -10.94 18.51 6.03
N GLN A 204 -10.18 18.74 7.12
CA GLN A 204 -10.42 19.81 8.07
C GLN A 204 -9.46 21.00 7.87
N ASN A 205 -8.42 20.84 7.04
CA ASN A 205 -7.42 21.87 6.82
C ASN A 205 -7.92 22.92 5.80
N GLU A 206 -8.10 24.17 6.25
CA GLU A 206 -8.65 25.25 5.42
C GLU A 206 -7.74 25.58 4.21
N GLN A 207 -6.42 25.58 4.39
CA GLN A 207 -5.47 25.86 3.31
C GLN A 207 -5.58 24.79 2.20
N VAL A 208 -5.79 23.53 2.57
CA VAL A 208 -5.99 22.44 1.59
C VAL A 208 -7.34 22.58 0.89
N LYS A 209 -8.40 23.02 1.59
CA LYS A 209 -9.73 23.27 1.00
C LYS A 209 -9.68 24.42 -0.01
N GLU A 210 -9.01 25.54 0.34
CA GLU A 210 -8.82 26.68 -0.55
C GLU A 210 -8.04 26.27 -1.80
N MET A 211 -6.95 25.50 -1.63
CA MET A 211 -6.18 24.98 -2.74
C MET A 211 -7.00 24.05 -3.63
N ALA A 212 -7.78 23.13 -3.06
CA ALA A 212 -8.68 22.26 -3.83
C ALA A 212 -9.70 23.09 -4.65
N THR A 213 -10.25 24.14 -4.05
CA THR A 213 -11.16 25.08 -4.74
C THR A 213 -10.48 25.80 -5.91
N LYS A 214 -9.21 26.24 -5.74
CA LYS A 214 -8.40 26.84 -6.81
C LYS A 214 -8.32 25.96 -8.06
N TYR A 215 -8.26 24.64 -7.89
CA TYR A 215 -8.21 23.67 -8.98
C TYR A 215 -9.60 23.16 -9.42
N GLY A 216 -10.69 23.57 -8.76
CA GLY A 216 -12.03 23.04 -9.02
C GLY A 216 -12.17 21.56 -8.66
N LYS A 217 -11.41 21.10 -7.64
CA LYS A 217 -11.32 19.72 -7.21
C LYS A 217 -11.72 19.54 -5.76
N THR A 218 -11.97 18.31 -5.36
CA THR A 218 -12.12 17.94 -3.95
C THR A 218 -10.76 17.82 -3.26
N VAL A 219 -10.72 17.93 -1.93
CA VAL A 219 -9.51 17.67 -1.13
C VAL A 219 -8.94 16.29 -1.41
N ALA A 220 -9.79 15.26 -1.59
CA ALA A 220 -9.35 13.92 -1.93
C ALA A 220 -8.63 13.87 -3.28
N GLN A 221 -9.21 14.47 -4.32
CA GLN A 221 -8.61 14.53 -5.66
C GLN A 221 -7.29 15.29 -5.64
N LEU A 222 -7.21 16.41 -4.91
CA LEU A 222 -5.99 17.18 -4.73
C LEU A 222 -4.87 16.33 -4.10
N ALA A 223 -5.17 15.64 -2.99
CA ALA A 223 -4.20 14.81 -2.29
C ALA A 223 -3.72 13.63 -3.15
N LEU A 224 -4.61 13.02 -3.95
CA LEU A 224 -4.24 11.96 -4.88
C LEU A 224 -3.37 12.47 -6.03
N ALA A 225 -3.71 13.63 -6.62
CA ALA A 225 -2.90 14.26 -7.67
C ALA A 225 -1.49 14.61 -7.14
N TRP A 226 -1.38 15.16 -5.93
CA TRP A 226 -0.10 15.41 -5.27
C TRP A 226 0.72 14.12 -5.15
N SER A 227 0.11 13.05 -4.64
CA SER A 227 0.78 11.77 -4.47
C SER A 227 1.29 11.19 -5.81
N LEU A 228 0.48 11.27 -6.85
CA LEU A 228 0.84 10.83 -8.21
C LEU A 228 1.96 11.69 -8.81
N GLN A 229 1.93 13.01 -8.64
CA GLN A 229 3.00 13.91 -9.11
C GLN A 229 4.32 13.73 -8.36
N GLU A 230 4.27 13.33 -7.07
CA GLU A 230 5.46 12.89 -6.33
C GLU A 230 6.00 11.53 -6.84
N GLY A 231 5.30 10.85 -7.74
CA GLY A 231 5.67 9.54 -8.24
C GLY A 231 5.35 8.40 -7.26
N PHE A 232 4.42 8.63 -6.34
CA PHE A 232 3.90 7.61 -5.43
C PHE A 232 2.66 6.94 -6.02
N LEU A 233 2.36 5.73 -5.55
CA LEU A 233 1.13 5.01 -5.84
C LEU A 233 0.19 5.14 -4.63
N PRO A 234 -0.81 6.03 -4.67
CA PRO A 234 -1.73 6.17 -3.54
C PRO A 234 -2.77 5.06 -3.46
N LEU A 235 -3.15 4.74 -2.22
CA LEU A 235 -4.14 3.72 -1.84
C LEU A 235 -5.30 4.38 -1.08
N PRO A 236 -6.18 5.16 -1.75
CA PRO A 236 -7.36 5.70 -1.11
C PRO A 236 -8.30 4.60 -0.65
N LYS A 237 -8.98 4.82 0.49
CA LYS A 237 -10.04 3.97 1.01
C LYS A 237 -11.33 4.75 1.17
N SER A 238 -12.43 4.19 0.73
CA SER A 238 -13.78 4.65 1.02
C SER A 238 -14.76 3.48 1.05
N VAL A 239 -15.88 3.63 1.73
CA VAL A 239 -17.02 2.70 1.65
C VAL A 239 -18.24 3.35 0.97
N THR A 240 -18.08 4.57 0.48
CA THR A 240 -19.13 5.35 -0.21
C THR A 240 -18.90 5.28 -1.71
N PRO A 241 -19.78 4.66 -2.50
CA PRO A 241 -19.58 4.43 -3.94
C PRO A 241 -19.27 5.71 -4.73
N GLU A 242 -19.93 6.83 -4.41
CA GLU A 242 -19.74 8.11 -5.09
C GLU A 242 -18.32 8.66 -4.85
N ARG A 243 -17.79 8.52 -3.62
CA ARG A 243 -16.42 8.93 -3.29
C ARG A 243 -15.40 8.02 -3.96
N ILE A 244 -15.67 6.71 -4.02
CA ILE A 244 -14.82 5.73 -4.71
C ILE A 244 -14.68 6.12 -6.18
N ALA A 245 -15.78 6.37 -6.88
CA ALA A 245 -15.75 6.79 -8.27
C ALA A 245 -15.12 8.18 -8.47
N SER A 246 -15.43 9.14 -7.60
CA SER A 246 -14.91 10.50 -7.67
C SER A 246 -13.39 10.56 -7.50
N ASN A 247 -12.79 9.70 -6.69
CA ASN A 247 -11.34 9.63 -6.47
C ASN A 247 -10.56 9.31 -7.76
N LEU A 248 -11.19 8.68 -8.76
CA LEU A 248 -10.56 8.43 -10.06
C LEU A 248 -10.38 9.70 -10.91
N ASN A 249 -11.06 10.80 -10.59
CA ASN A 249 -10.94 12.07 -11.31
C ASN A 249 -9.78 12.93 -10.79
N CYS A 250 -8.61 12.31 -10.57
CA CYS A 250 -7.39 12.94 -10.09
C CYS A 250 -6.29 13.02 -11.15
N PHE A 251 -6.58 12.66 -12.40
CA PHE A 251 -5.59 12.57 -13.49
C PHE A 251 -5.70 13.71 -14.53
N ASP A 252 -6.69 14.58 -14.42
CA ASP A 252 -7.06 15.58 -15.43
C ASP A 252 -6.57 16.99 -15.11
N PHE A 253 -5.69 17.14 -14.12
CA PHE A 253 -5.07 18.40 -13.73
C PHE A 253 -3.69 18.16 -13.11
N GLU A 254 -2.88 19.20 -13.05
CA GLU A 254 -1.56 19.20 -12.44
C GLU A 254 -1.44 20.35 -11.44
N LEU A 255 -0.79 20.09 -10.32
CA LEU A 255 -0.45 21.07 -9.30
C LEU A 255 0.80 21.86 -9.75
N THR A 256 0.83 23.15 -9.46
CA THR A 256 2.04 23.94 -9.65
C THR A 256 3.16 23.49 -8.72
N ALA A 257 4.41 23.80 -9.07
CA ALA A 257 5.57 23.46 -8.23
C ALA A 257 5.45 24.08 -6.82
N ASP A 258 4.95 25.31 -6.72
CA ASP A 258 4.76 26.00 -5.44
C ASP A 258 3.69 25.28 -4.57
N ASP A 259 2.58 24.87 -5.17
CA ASP A 259 1.53 24.12 -4.47
C ASP A 259 2.01 22.72 -4.04
N MET A 260 2.81 22.05 -4.88
CA MET A 260 3.45 20.77 -4.52
C MET A 260 4.35 20.91 -3.29
N GLU A 261 5.18 21.96 -3.27
CA GLU A 261 6.09 22.25 -2.16
C GLU A 261 5.33 22.60 -0.88
N LEU A 262 4.27 23.42 -1.01
CA LEU A 262 3.41 23.80 0.10
C LEU A 262 2.73 22.57 0.73
N LEU A 263 2.20 21.66 -0.10
CA LEU A 263 1.59 20.41 0.38
C LEU A 263 2.62 19.46 1.00
N ARG A 264 3.86 19.43 0.49
CA ARG A 264 4.95 18.62 1.07
C ARG A 264 5.28 19.04 2.50
N HIS A 265 5.25 20.33 2.78
CA HIS A 265 5.58 20.94 4.08
C HIS A 265 4.36 21.35 4.91
N LEU A 266 3.17 20.88 4.53
CA LEU A 266 1.93 21.19 5.25
C LEU A 266 2.05 20.76 6.72
N PRO A 267 1.76 21.64 7.70
CA PRO A 267 1.72 21.25 9.10
C PRO A 267 0.58 20.26 9.35
N VAL A 268 0.88 19.12 9.96
CA VAL A 268 -0.09 18.10 10.34
C VAL A 268 0.15 17.65 11.78
N GLU A 269 -0.92 17.25 12.49
CA GLU A 269 -0.82 16.80 13.88
C GLU A 269 -0.25 15.37 13.96
N ALA A 270 -0.69 14.49 13.07
CA ALA A 270 -0.31 13.09 13.07
C ALA A 270 0.70 12.77 11.97
N GLY A 271 1.97 12.61 12.33
CA GLY A 271 3.04 12.11 11.45
C GLY A 271 2.92 10.62 11.11
N ALA A 272 3.90 10.09 10.39
CA ALA A 272 4.00 8.65 10.16
C ALA A 272 4.27 7.91 11.48
N PRO A 273 3.65 6.74 11.72
CA PRO A 273 3.99 5.93 12.88
C PRO A 273 5.42 5.40 12.75
N ASP A 274 6.16 5.49 13.83
CA ASP A 274 7.51 4.92 13.89
C ASP A 274 7.42 3.39 14.11
N PRO A 275 7.92 2.57 13.17
CA PRO A 275 7.86 1.11 13.27
C PRO A 275 8.69 0.55 14.43
N ASP A 276 9.65 1.31 14.97
CA ASP A 276 10.51 0.87 16.08
C ASP A 276 9.84 1.05 17.45
N THR A 277 8.81 1.89 17.52
CA THR A 277 8.12 2.20 18.78
C THR A 277 6.64 1.85 18.77
N LYS A 278 6.03 1.70 17.58
CA LYS A 278 4.60 1.39 17.45
C LYS A 278 4.26 0.03 18.05
N ASP A 279 3.34 0.03 19.00
CA ASP A 279 2.84 -1.20 19.63
C ASP A 279 1.82 -1.92 18.73
N PHE A 280 2.09 -3.20 18.50
CA PHE A 280 1.22 -4.17 17.84
C PHE A 280 1.24 -5.49 18.61
#